data_f43278449a4b2c0ad43a3ee1e545362c
#
_entry.id   f43278449a4b2c0ad43a3ee1e545362c
#
_cell.length_a   1.000
_cell.length_b   1.000
_cell.length_c   1.000
_cell.angle_alpha   90.00
_cell.angle_beta   90.00
_cell.angle_gamma   90.00
#
_symmetry.space_group_name_H-M   'P 1'
#
loop_
_entity.id
_entity.type
_entity.pdbx_description
1 polymer ?
#
loop_
_entity_poly.entity_id
_entity_poly.type
_entity_poly.pdbx_seq_one_letter_code
_entity_poly.pdbx_strand_id
1 'polypeptide(L)'
;MKNLPGIRSWSKIHNSQMNPNVSASKINLFNADIPMFVMNYGIGKRSESPPAAVRGIVIEDAVASVLQGRRSIDEAVIKACERFVQVFYALQNDSHKQYNLIRPMIELSCEALKDYGIPIFNPDGTQEKIEYTLKQDTWEIPVVGYLDFVFPNGKIVDLKTTTRCPSVMSLSHQIQRAIYQTARPDHEVEFLYVTPKKFQFLSDGDVPTLMDEIKTTVKRMDTFCSLMSPEQAAMSIPINPESFYWRDQYTLQRIYNEQTKPKTKRKTKTKTLEKME
;
A
#
# COMPACT_ATOMS: atom_id res chain seq x y z
N MET A 1 -14.04 21.91 13.50
CA MET A 1 -14.13 20.45 13.41
C MET A 1 -13.06 19.80 14.28
N LYS A 2 -13.37 18.72 14.99
CA LYS A 2 -12.38 18.01 15.79
C LYS A 2 -11.54 17.13 14.87
N ASN A 3 -10.24 17.32 14.90
CA ASN A 3 -9.30 16.40 14.25
C ASN A 3 -9.32 15.06 14.97
N LEU A 4 -9.05 13.97 14.28
CA LEU A 4 -8.98 12.62 14.83
C LEU A 4 -7.75 12.46 15.75
N PRO A 5 -7.92 12.52 17.11
CA PRO A 5 -6.80 12.60 18.04
C PRO A 5 -5.98 11.32 18.12
N GLY A 6 -6.62 10.16 17.95
CA GLY A 6 -5.96 8.85 18.01
C GLY A 6 -5.00 8.63 16.85
N ILE A 7 -5.44 8.85 15.63
CA ILE A 7 -4.58 8.75 14.44
C ILE A 7 -3.41 9.73 14.56
N ARG A 8 -3.65 10.95 15.08
CA ARG A 8 -2.61 11.94 15.30
C ARG A 8 -1.64 11.56 16.41
N SER A 9 -2.09 10.89 17.46
CA SER A 9 -1.20 10.45 18.54
C SER A 9 -0.18 9.43 18.02
N TRP A 10 -0.61 8.47 17.20
CA TRP A 10 0.29 7.51 16.58
C TRP A 10 1.24 8.14 15.57
N SER A 11 0.82 9.19 14.88
CA SER A 11 1.67 9.95 13.94
C SER A 11 2.82 10.71 14.63
N LYS A 12 2.70 10.99 15.92
CA LYS A 12 3.73 11.69 16.71
C LYS A 12 4.75 10.74 17.32
N ILE A 13 4.54 9.45 17.25
CA ILE A 13 5.48 8.46 17.81
C ILE A 13 6.74 8.46 16.95
N HIS A 14 7.88 8.55 17.62
CA HIS A 14 9.20 8.58 16.97
C HIS A 14 9.40 7.33 16.10
N ASN A 15 9.74 7.52 14.83
CA ASN A 15 9.84 6.49 13.78
C ASN A 15 8.52 5.85 13.32
N SER A 16 7.36 6.37 13.70
CA SER A 16 6.08 5.90 13.16
C SER A 16 5.95 6.22 11.68
N GLN A 17 5.44 5.24 10.90
CA GLN A 17 5.05 5.43 9.50
C GLN A 17 3.63 6.01 9.38
N MET A 18 2.96 6.22 10.49
CA MET A 18 1.61 6.77 10.52
C MET A 18 1.63 8.29 10.37
N ASN A 19 1.44 8.76 9.15
CA ASN A 19 1.16 10.18 8.92
C ASN A 19 -0.29 10.50 9.34
N PRO A 20 -0.63 11.75 9.73
CA PRO A 20 -1.98 12.16 10.10
C PRO A 20 -2.90 12.24 8.86
N ASN A 21 -2.90 11.20 8.06
CA ASN A 21 -3.74 11.00 6.89
C ASN A 21 -4.17 9.55 6.81
N VAL A 22 -5.16 9.26 5.98
CA VAL A 22 -5.57 7.91 5.61
C VAL A 22 -5.32 7.65 4.12
N SER A 23 -5.22 6.39 3.75
CA SER A 23 -5.13 5.92 2.36
C SER A 23 -5.87 4.59 2.23
N ALA A 24 -6.18 4.19 1.01
CA ALA A 24 -6.77 2.88 0.76
C ALA A 24 -5.97 1.74 1.42
N SER A 25 -4.63 1.78 1.30
CA SER A 25 -3.75 0.76 1.90
C SER A 25 -3.85 0.70 3.43
N LYS A 26 -3.94 1.86 4.11
CA LYS A 26 -4.09 1.91 5.57
C LYS A 26 -5.44 1.35 6.02
N ILE A 27 -6.51 1.74 5.34
CA ILE A 27 -7.88 1.28 5.62
C ILE A 27 -7.97 -0.23 5.38
N ASN A 28 -7.49 -0.70 4.24
CA ASN A 28 -7.50 -2.11 3.89
C ASN A 28 -6.70 -2.96 4.86
N LEU A 29 -5.52 -2.50 5.27
CA LEU A 29 -4.70 -3.25 6.23
C LEU A 29 -5.33 -3.28 7.62
N PHE A 30 -5.92 -2.17 8.08
CA PHE A 30 -6.64 -2.15 9.36
C PHE A 30 -7.83 -3.12 9.38
N ASN A 31 -8.57 -3.20 8.27
CA ASN A 31 -9.69 -4.14 8.14
C ASN A 31 -9.24 -5.61 8.04
N ALA A 32 -8.08 -5.87 7.44
CA ALA A 32 -7.61 -7.21 7.15
C ALA A 32 -6.75 -7.82 8.27
N ASP A 33 -5.84 -7.03 8.87
CA ASP A 33 -4.89 -7.52 9.88
C ASP A 33 -4.42 -6.37 10.79
N ILE A 34 -5.08 -6.22 11.92
CA ILE A 34 -4.73 -5.19 12.91
C ILE A 34 -3.29 -5.32 13.41
N PRO A 35 -2.75 -6.50 13.76
CA PRO A 35 -1.36 -6.64 14.15
C PRO A 35 -0.36 -6.14 13.10
N MET A 36 -0.60 -6.41 11.81
CA MET A 36 0.26 -5.90 10.75
C MET A 36 0.09 -4.38 10.57
N PHE A 37 -1.11 -3.85 10.77
CA PHE A 37 -1.33 -2.40 10.82
C PHE A 37 -0.51 -1.76 11.96
N VAL A 38 -0.52 -2.36 13.15
CA VAL A 38 0.29 -1.93 14.31
C VAL A 38 1.78 -1.95 13.96
N MET A 39 2.27 -3.02 13.33
CA MET A 39 3.67 -3.11 12.91
C MET A 39 4.05 -2.01 11.92
N ASN A 40 3.25 -1.84 10.86
CA ASN A 40 3.59 -0.93 9.78
C ASN A 40 3.47 0.54 10.17
N TYR A 41 2.42 0.88 10.92
CA TYR A 41 2.04 2.28 11.16
C TYR A 41 2.20 2.73 12.61
N GLY A 42 2.27 1.81 13.54
CA GLY A 42 2.51 2.08 14.95
C GLY A 42 3.99 1.95 15.31
N ILE A 43 4.56 0.76 15.11
CA ILE A 43 5.96 0.44 15.44
C ILE A 43 6.92 0.94 14.34
N GLY A 44 6.41 1.18 13.12
CA GLY A 44 7.21 1.69 12.00
C GLY A 44 8.12 0.64 11.37
N LYS A 45 7.75 -0.64 11.45
CA LYS A 45 8.46 -1.74 10.79
C LYS A 45 7.60 -2.33 9.69
N ARG A 46 8.08 -2.27 8.46
CA ARG A 46 7.39 -2.81 7.29
C ARG A 46 7.94 -4.17 6.91
N SER A 47 7.06 -5.02 6.39
CA SER A 47 7.46 -6.25 5.72
C SER A 47 8.21 -5.93 4.42
N GLU A 48 9.09 -6.83 4.03
CA GLU A 48 9.65 -6.81 2.68
C GLU A 48 8.53 -7.04 1.66
N SER A 49 8.64 -6.38 0.51
CA SER A 49 7.68 -6.56 -0.56
C SER A 49 7.82 -7.97 -1.16
N PRO A 50 6.73 -8.76 -1.22
CA PRO A 50 6.80 -10.10 -1.83
C PRO A 50 7.08 -9.98 -3.34
N PRO A 51 7.66 -11.02 -3.97
CA PRO A 51 7.99 -11.01 -5.40
C PRO A 51 6.84 -10.57 -6.32
N ALA A 52 5.60 -10.96 -6.01
CA ALA A 52 4.43 -10.54 -6.77
C ALA A 52 4.16 -9.02 -6.71
N ALA A 53 4.43 -8.38 -5.57
CA ALA A 53 4.27 -6.93 -5.44
C ALA A 53 5.36 -6.17 -6.22
N VAL A 54 6.63 -6.62 -6.12
CA VAL A 54 7.72 -6.01 -6.91
C VAL A 54 7.49 -6.21 -8.41
N ARG A 55 7.00 -7.39 -8.85
CA ARG A 55 6.57 -7.59 -10.23
C ARG A 55 5.54 -6.53 -10.66
N GLY A 56 4.53 -6.26 -9.81
CA GLY A 56 3.53 -5.23 -10.09
C GLY A 56 4.17 -3.87 -10.35
N ILE A 57 5.05 -3.43 -9.45
CA ILE A 57 5.74 -2.13 -9.55
C ILE A 57 6.58 -2.01 -10.84
N VAL A 58 7.39 -3.02 -11.16
CA VAL A 58 8.24 -2.95 -12.36
C VAL A 58 7.44 -3.00 -13.66
N ILE A 59 6.27 -3.70 -13.66
CA ILE A 59 5.36 -3.73 -14.81
C ILE A 59 4.70 -2.36 -14.99
N GLU A 60 4.19 -1.75 -13.93
CA GLU A 60 3.57 -0.44 -13.97
C GLU A 60 4.53 0.63 -14.50
N ASP A 61 5.76 0.69 -13.98
CA ASP A 61 6.82 1.61 -14.48
C ASP A 61 7.16 1.35 -15.95
N ALA A 62 7.19 0.08 -16.39
CA ALA A 62 7.44 -0.29 -17.77
C ALA A 62 6.32 0.18 -18.70
N VAL A 63 5.07 -0.12 -18.33
CA VAL A 63 3.88 0.31 -19.08
C VAL A 63 3.82 1.84 -19.17
N ALA A 64 4.04 2.56 -18.06
CA ALA A 64 4.14 4.01 -18.07
C ALA A 64 5.16 4.53 -19.07
N SER A 65 6.34 3.91 -19.14
CA SER A 65 7.42 4.32 -20.07
C SER A 65 7.09 4.07 -21.53
N VAL A 66 6.36 2.99 -21.84
CA VAL A 66 5.89 2.66 -23.19
C VAL A 66 4.80 3.63 -23.64
N LEU A 67 3.77 3.84 -22.81
CA LEU A 67 2.64 4.73 -23.12
C LEU A 67 3.10 6.18 -23.33
N GLN A 68 4.17 6.61 -22.66
CA GLN A 68 4.78 7.93 -22.85
C GLN A 68 5.71 8.01 -24.10
N GLY A 69 5.89 6.92 -24.82
CA GLY A 69 6.81 6.86 -25.96
C GLY A 69 8.30 6.96 -25.59
N ARG A 70 8.65 6.79 -24.31
CA ARG A 70 10.03 6.86 -23.82
C ARG A 70 10.85 5.60 -24.13
N ARG A 71 10.17 4.46 -24.28
CA ARG A 71 10.78 3.15 -24.60
C ARG A 71 9.87 2.34 -25.49
N SER A 72 10.49 1.49 -26.32
CA SER A 72 9.78 0.37 -26.94
C SER A 72 9.37 -0.66 -25.88
N ILE A 73 8.46 -1.56 -26.24
CA ILE A 73 8.04 -2.65 -25.34
C ILE A 73 9.25 -3.52 -24.95
N ASP A 74 10.13 -3.86 -25.89
CA ASP A 74 11.29 -4.70 -25.60
C ASP A 74 12.28 -4.03 -24.63
N GLU A 75 12.58 -2.74 -24.83
CA GLU A 75 13.44 -1.99 -23.90
C GLU A 75 12.82 -1.88 -22.50
N ALA A 76 11.51 -1.65 -22.43
CA ALA A 76 10.79 -1.58 -21.16
C ALA A 76 10.79 -2.93 -20.41
N VAL A 77 10.63 -4.03 -21.14
CA VAL A 77 10.71 -5.40 -20.59
C VAL A 77 12.11 -5.68 -20.05
N ILE A 78 13.16 -5.39 -20.83
CA ILE A 78 14.54 -5.59 -20.37
C ILE A 78 14.77 -4.84 -19.06
N LYS A 79 14.37 -3.55 -19.01
CA LYS A 79 14.56 -2.71 -17.83
C LYS A 79 13.77 -3.18 -16.61
N ALA A 80 12.54 -3.64 -16.81
CA ALA A 80 11.69 -4.21 -15.76
C ALA A 80 12.31 -5.50 -15.19
N CYS A 81 12.82 -6.38 -16.06
CA CYS A 81 13.49 -7.61 -15.66
C CYS A 81 14.79 -7.34 -14.89
N GLU A 82 15.62 -6.40 -15.35
CA GLU A 82 16.83 -5.97 -14.64
C GLU A 82 16.50 -5.49 -13.22
N ARG A 83 15.52 -4.58 -13.10
CA ARG A 83 15.11 -4.02 -11.80
C ARG A 83 14.54 -5.09 -10.87
N PHE A 84 13.74 -6.01 -11.40
CA PHE A 84 13.20 -7.12 -10.64
C PHE A 84 14.31 -8.00 -10.06
N VAL A 85 15.31 -8.35 -10.90
CA VAL A 85 16.47 -9.16 -10.49
C VAL A 85 17.31 -8.43 -9.44
N GLN A 86 17.56 -7.12 -9.58
CA GLN A 86 18.30 -6.34 -8.59
C GLN A 86 17.69 -6.41 -7.20
N VAL A 87 16.35 -6.40 -7.09
CA VAL A 87 15.65 -6.53 -5.80
C VAL A 87 15.77 -7.95 -5.22
N PHE A 88 15.74 -8.99 -6.07
CA PHE A 88 15.65 -10.39 -5.64
C PHE A 88 16.92 -11.20 -5.82
N TYR A 89 18.03 -10.61 -6.28
CA TYR A 89 19.29 -11.33 -6.44
C TYR A 89 19.78 -12.01 -5.15
N ALA A 90 19.44 -11.47 -4.00
CA ALA A 90 19.73 -12.03 -2.67
C ALA A 90 18.62 -12.94 -2.11
N LEU A 91 17.44 -13.03 -2.75
CA LEU A 91 16.28 -13.74 -2.22
C LEU A 91 15.99 -14.97 -3.09
N GLN A 92 16.39 -16.13 -2.62
CA GLN A 92 16.34 -17.42 -3.34
C GLN A 92 14.93 -18.02 -3.53
N ASN A 93 13.84 -17.30 -3.25
CA ASN A 93 12.48 -17.86 -3.29
C ASN A 93 11.69 -17.43 -4.52
N ASP A 94 10.88 -18.35 -5.10
CA ASP A 94 9.77 -18.21 -6.07
C ASP A 94 9.87 -17.07 -7.12
N SER A 95 10.97 -16.30 -7.09
CA SER A 95 11.25 -15.16 -7.96
C SER A 95 11.24 -15.54 -9.43
N HIS A 96 11.70 -16.76 -9.80
CA HIS A 96 11.71 -17.22 -11.18
C HIS A 96 10.32 -17.31 -11.79
N LYS A 97 9.31 -17.76 -11.05
CA LYS A 97 7.93 -17.80 -11.54
C LYS A 97 7.41 -16.39 -11.80
N GLN A 98 7.68 -15.44 -10.91
CA GLN A 98 7.24 -14.06 -11.05
C GLN A 98 7.98 -13.33 -12.18
N TYR A 99 9.27 -13.61 -12.36
CA TYR A 99 10.09 -13.08 -13.45
C TYR A 99 9.51 -13.40 -14.83
N ASN A 100 9.16 -14.67 -15.05
CA ASN A 100 8.61 -15.13 -16.33
C ASN A 100 7.25 -14.51 -16.69
N LEU A 101 6.56 -13.89 -15.73
CA LEU A 101 5.27 -13.23 -15.94
C LEU A 101 5.42 -11.77 -16.38
N ILE A 102 6.61 -11.17 -16.28
CA ILE A 102 6.82 -9.72 -16.51
C ILE A 102 6.51 -9.38 -17.98
N ARG A 103 7.17 -10.02 -18.94
CA ARG A 103 6.99 -9.72 -20.37
C ARG A 103 5.53 -9.81 -20.82
N PRO A 104 4.84 -10.96 -20.69
CA PRO A 104 3.47 -11.08 -21.19
C PRO A 104 2.50 -10.12 -20.51
N MET A 105 2.74 -9.76 -19.25
CA MET A 105 1.87 -8.78 -18.56
C MET A 105 2.12 -7.35 -19.05
N ILE A 106 3.35 -6.95 -19.37
CA ILE A 106 3.64 -5.65 -19.98
C ILE A 106 2.98 -5.56 -21.36
N GLU A 107 3.17 -6.56 -22.22
CA GLU A 107 2.58 -6.60 -23.56
C GLU A 107 1.05 -6.47 -23.52
N LEU A 108 0.38 -7.25 -22.66
CA LEU A 108 -1.08 -7.19 -22.50
C LEU A 108 -1.57 -5.90 -21.85
N SER A 109 -0.80 -5.30 -20.93
CA SER A 109 -1.15 -4.00 -20.37
C SER A 109 -1.07 -2.88 -21.42
N CYS A 110 -0.02 -2.87 -22.23
CA CYS A 110 0.11 -1.91 -23.34
C CYS A 110 -0.99 -2.10 -24.39
N GLU A 111 -1.32 -3.35 -24.73
CA GLU A 111 -2.43 -3.67 -25.63
C GLU A 111 -3.77 -3.17 -25.09
N ALA A 112 -4.04 -3.38 -23.80
CA ALA A 112 -5.28 -2.94 -23.14
C ALA A 112 -5.43 -1.41 -23.15
N LEU A 113 -4.33 -0.67 -23.06
CA LEU A 113 -4.33 0.78 -22.90
C LEU A 113 -4.00 1.55 -24.19
N LYS A 114 -3.74 0.89 -25.31
CA LYS A 114 -3.29 1.53 -26.57
C LYS A 114 -4.22 2.64 -27.10
N ASP A 115 -5.52 2.48 -26.88
CA ASP A 115 -6.54 3.39 -27.39
C ASP A 115 -6.95 4.48 -26.38
N TYR A 116 -6.35 4.51 -25.18
CA TYR A 116 -6.62 5.50 -24.13
C TYR A 116 -5.88 6.83 -24.34
N GLY A 117 -4.86 6.83 -25.18
CA GLY A 117 -3.96 7.96 -25.42
C GLY A 117 -2.75 7.97 -24.49
N ILE A 118 -2.03 9.09 -24.49
CA ILE A 118 -0.85 9.25 -23.63
C ILE A 118 -1.30 9.66 -22.22
N PRO A 119 -0.96 8.89 -21.17
CA PRO A 119 -1.36 9.25 -19.81
C PRO A 119 -0.64 10.53 -19.35
N ILE A 120 -1.35 11.28 -18.50
CA ILE A 120 -0.85 12.50 -17.87
C ILE A 120 -0.05 12.11 -16.64
N PHE A 121 1.18 12.61 -16.54
CA PHE A 121 2.05 12.46 -15.36
C PHE A 121 2.49 13.83 -14.86
N ASN A 122 2.97 13.89 -13.63
CA ASN A 122 3.66 15.07 -13.14
C ASN A 122 4.90 15.38 -14.01
N PRO A 123 5.37 16.64 -14.04
CA PRO A 123 6.55 17.03 -14.84
C PRO A 123 7.82 16.22 -14.57
N ASP A 124 7.95 15.65 -13.36
CA ASP A 124 9.05 14.76 -12.97
C ASP A 124 8.82 13.29 -13.36
N GLY A 125 7.70 12.99 -14.02
CA GLY A 125 7.33 11.65 -14.47
C GLY A 125 6.74 10.75 -13.38
N THR A 126 6.45 11.32 -12.19
CA THR A 126 5.80 10.57 -11.11
C THR A 126 4.29 10.46 -11.31
N GLN A 127 3.67 9.51 -10.62
CA GLN A 127 2.21 9.36 -10.56
C GLN A 127 1.54 10.62 -10.00
N GLU A 128 0.33 10.91 -10.45
CA GLU A 128 -0.47 11.98 -9.88
C GLU A 128 -0.88 11.64 -8.46
N LYS A 129 -0.50 12.49 -7.51
CA LYS A 129 -0.96 12.42 -6.13
C LYS A 129 -2.32 13.06 -6.01
N ILE A 130 -3.30 12.33 -5.47
CA ILE A 130 -4.56 12.91 -5.00
C ILE A 130 -4.46 13.22 -3.51
N GLU A 131 -5.06 14.35 -3.13
CA GLU A 131 -5.23 14.72 -1.73
C GLU A 131 -6.56 15.46 -1.56
N TYR A 132 -7.42 14.98 -0.68
CA TYR A 132 -8.66 15.64 -0.32
C TYR A 132 -8.98 15.43 1.16
N THR A 133 -9.88 16.23 1.72
CA THR A 133 -10.28 16.09 3.11
C THR A 133 -11.56 15.29 3.22
N LEU A 134 -11.48 14.12 3.84
CA LEU A 134 -12.64 13.35 4.25
C LEU A 134 -13.27 14.02 5.46
N LYS A 135 -14.55 14.38 5.35
CA LYS A 135 -15.30 15.07 6.41
C LYS A 135 -16.51 14.25 6.82
N GLN A 136 -16.80 14.28 8.12
CA GLN A 136 -18.04 13.79 8.70
C GLN A 136 -18.35 14.65 9.92
N ASP A 137 -19.59 15.02 10.12
CA ASP A 137 -20.18 15.88 11.17
C ASP A 137 -19.19 16.65 12.07
N THR A 138 -18.41 15.94 12.85
CA THR A 138 -17.55 16.50 13.91
C THR A 138 -16.05 16.34 13.66
N TRP A 139 -15.63 15.66 12.57
CA TRP A 139 -14.21 15.41 12.32
C TRP A 139 -13.84 15.50 10.83
N GLU A 140 -12.57 15.67 10.60
CA GLU A 140 -11.97 15.69 9.26
C GLU A 140 -10.57 15.11 9.28
N ILE A 141 -10.15 14.47 8.16
CA ILE A 141 -8.81 13.92 7.99
C ILE A 141 -8.40 13.98 6.50
N PRO A 142 -7.14 14.29 6.20
CA PRO A 142 -6.62 14.17 4.84
C PRO A 142 -6.65 12.72 4.35
N VAL A 143 -7.10 12.51 3.12
CA VAL A 143 -6.99 11.27 2.37
C VAL A 143 -5.96 11.46 1.27
N VAL A 144 -5.04 10.51 1.14
CA VAL A 144 -3.95 10.55 0.15
C VAL A 144 -3.98 9.27 -0.67
N GLY A 145 -3.79 9.40 -1.96
CA GLY A 145 -3.62 8.30 -2.92
C GLY A 145 -2.70 8.69 -4.06
N TYR A 146 -2.34 7.72 -4.88
CA TYR A 146 -1.56 7.89 -6.10
C TYR A 146 -2.29 7.18 -7.22
N LEU A 147 -2.45 7.86 -8.36
CA LEU A 147 -3.15 7.34 -9.53
C LEU A 147 -2.12 6.77 -10.51
N ASP A 148 -2.29 5.51 -10.93
CA ASP A 148 -1.32 4.86 -11.81
C ASP A 148 -1.33 5.53 -13.20
N PHE A 149 -2.52 5.66 -13.81
CA PHE A 149 -2.67 6.28 -15.12
C PHE A 149 -3.89 7.20 -15.15
N VAL A 150 -3.68 8.45 -15.47
CA VAL A 150 -4.74 9.44 -15.74
C VAL A 150 -4.71 9.78 -17.21
N PHE A 151 -5.83 9.63 -17.93
CA PHE A 151 -5.90 9.84 -19.36
C PHE A 151 -6.69 11.11 -19.73
N PRO A 152 -6.33 11.79 -20.85
CA PRO A 152 -7.02 13.00 -21.29
C PRO A 152 -8.52 12.80 -21.62
N ASN A 153 -8.93 11.55 -21.88
CA ASN A 153 -10.32 11.18 -22.16
C ASN A 153 -11.21 11.08 -20.90
N GLY A 154 -10.71 11.49 -19.73
CA GLY A 154 -11.45 11.43 -18.47
C GLY A 154 -11.44 10.04 -17.81
N LYS A 155 -10.55 9.14 -18.22
CA LYS A 155 -10.37 7.83 -17.57
C LYS A 155 -9.21 7.84 -16.60
N ILE A 156 -9.37 7.17 -15.46
CA ILE A 156 -8.31 6.81 -14.53
C ILE A 156 -8.26 5.30 -14.48
N VAL A 157 -7.09 4.73 -14.76
CA VAL A 157 -6.88 3.28 -14.73
C VAL A 157 -5.86 2.93 -13.65
N ASP A 158 -6.26 2.05 -12.75
CA ASP A 158 -5.38 1.44 -11.75
C ASP A 158 -4.99 0.02 -12.22
N LEU A 159 -3.69 -0.24 -12.37
CA LEU A 159 -3.17 -1.48 -12.93
C LEU A 159 -2.95 -2.55 -11.85
N LYS A 160 -3.58 -3.69 -11.99
CA LYS A 160 -3.45 -4.83 -11.08
C LYS A 160 -2.93 -6.06 -11.80
N THR A 161 -1.67 -6.42 -11.54
CA THR A 161 -1.09 -7.67 -12.05
C THR A 161 -1.47 -8.84 -11.15
N THR A 162 -2.04 -9.89 -11.73
CA THR A 162 -2.56 -11.05 -10.99
C THR A 162 -2.32 -12.36 -11.78
N THR A 163 -2.39 -13.49 -11.12
CA THR A 163 -2.34 -14.80 -11.78
C THR A 163 -3.70 -15.25 -12.29
N ARG A 164 -4.79 -14.67 -11.78
CA ARG A 164 -6.17 -14.98 -12.19
C ARG A 164 -7.00 -13.70 -12.20
N CYS A 165 -7.64 -13.39 -13.33
CA CYS A 165 -8.61 -12.29 -13.39
C CYS A 165 -9.80 -12.58 -12.47
N PRO A 166 -10.15 -11.68 -11.56
CA PRO A 166 -11.36 -11.82 -10.76
C PRO A 166 -12.60 -11.57 -11.63
N SER A 167 -13.72 -12.20 -11.30
CA SER A 167 -15.01 -11.90 -11.93
C SER A 167 -15.67 -10.63 -11.36
N VAL A 168 -15.31 -10.28 -10.13
CA VAL A 168 -15.80 -9.10 -9.38
C VAL A 168 -14.61 -8.53 -8.61
N MET A 169 -14.57 -7.21 -8.45
CA MET A 169 -13.52 -6.56 -7.65
C MET A 169 -13.58 -6.99 -6.19
N SER A 170 -12.41 -7.22 -5.59
CA SER A 170 -12.32 -7.40 -4.13
C SER A 170 -12.76 -6.14 -3.40
N LEU A 171 -13.28 -6.27 -2.18
CA LEU A 171 -13.66 -5.12 -1.35
C LEU A 171 -12.51 -4.12 -1.18
N SER A 172 -11.27 -4.60 -1.05
CA SER A 172 -10.09 -3.74 -0.93
C SER A 172 -9.86 -2.86 -2.17
N HIS A 173 -10.12 -3.38 -3.36
CA HIS A 173 -10.03 -2.62 -4.61
C HIS A 173 -11.24 -1.70 -4.81
N GLN A 174 -12.43 -2.13 -4.41
CA GLN A 174 -13.63 -1.27 -4.42
C GLN A 174 -13.44 -0.06 -3.49
N ILE A 175 -12.86 -0.25 -2.29
CA ILE A 175 -12.49 0.85 -1.37
C ILE A 175 -11.49 1.81 -2.03
N GLN A 176 -10.46 1.29 -2.70
CA GLN A 176 -9.48 2.11 -3.41
C GLN A 176 -10.15 2.91 -4.54
N ARG A 177 -11.00 2.26 -5.32
CA ARG A 177 -11.77 2.89 -6.39
C ARG A 177 -12.68 4.00 -5.85
N ALA A 178 -13.41 3.75 -4.76
CA ALA A 178 -14.30 4.74 -4.16
C ALA A 178 -13.54 6.00 -3.70
N ILE A 179 -12.34 5.84 -3.13
CA ILE A 179 -11.46 6.94 -2.75
C ILE A 179 -11.05 7.75 -3.98
N TYR A 180 -10.61 7.09 -5.05
CA TYR A 180 -10.16 7.75 -6.28
C TYR A 180 -11.31 8.45 -7.00
N GLN A 181 -12.46 7.80 -7.11
CA GLN A 181 -13.66 8.36 -7.73
C GLN A 181 -14.17 9.58 -6.96
N THR A 182 -14.08 9.58 -5.63
CA THR A 182 -14.45 10.73 -4.80
C THR A 182 -13.48 11.90 -4.99
N ALA A 183 -12.19 11.62 -5.16
CA ALA A 183 -11.18 12.63 -5.42
C ALA A 183 -11.25 13.22 -6.84
N ARG A 184 -11.76 12.44 -7.79
CA ARG A 184 -11.88 12.81 -9.21
C ARG A 184 -13.30 12.52 -9.72
N PRO A 185 -14.30 13.30 -9.30
CA PRO A 185 -15.71 13.04 -9.66
C PRO A 185 -16.00 13.24 -11.15
N ASP A 186 -15.17 13.98 -11.84
CA ASP A 186 -15.21 14.27 -13.28
C ASP A 186 -14.54 13.19 -14.16
N HIS A 187 -13.93 12.18 -13.55
CA HIS A 187 -13.28 11.07 -14.23
C HIS A 187 -14.03 9.76 -13.95
N GLU A 188 -13.84 8.78 -14.83
CA GLU A 188 -14.28 7.41 -14.60
C GLU A 188 -13.09 6.56 -14.14
N VAL A 189 -13.20 6.00 -12.92
CA VAL A 189 -12.14 5.16 -12.32
C VAL A 189 -12.44 3.69 -12.57
N GLU A 190 -11.52 3.01 -13.24
CA GLU A 190 -11.58 1.57 -13.51
C GLU A 190 -10.27 0.87 -13.16
N PHE A 191 -10.36 -0.43 -12.92
CA PHE A 191 -9.23 -1.28 -12.57
C PHE A 191 -8.93 -2.23 -13.71
N LEU A 192 -7.70 -2.19 -14.22
CA LEU A 192 -7.20 -3.10 -15.25
C LEU A 192 -6.51 -4.29 -14.58
N TYR A 193 -7.16 -5.44 -14.58
CA TYR A 193 -6.56 -6.69 -14.13
C TYR A 193 -5.85 -7.37 -15.29
N VAL A 194 -4.56 -7.62 -15.14
CA VAL A 194 -3.74 -8.28 -16.17
C VAL A 194 -3.14 -9.57 -15.63
N THR A 195 -3.34 -10.64 -16.36
CA THR A 195 -2.69 -11.94 -16.18
C THR A 195 -1.71 -12.19 -17.32
N PRO A 196 -0.89 -13.25 -17.30
CA PRO A 196 -0.02 -13.59 -18.43
C PRO A 196 -0.78 -14.00 -19.73
N LYS A 197 -2.09 -14.14 -19.68
CA LYS A 197 -2.91 -14.69 -20.81
C LYS A 197 -4.04 -13.77 -21.26
N LYS A 198 -4.50 -12.88 -20.43
CA LYS A 198 -5.63 -11.98 -20.72
C LYS A 198 -5.67 -10.79 -19.76
N PHE A 199 -6.46 -9.81 -20.14
CA PHE A 199 -6.79 -8.69 -19.27
C PHE A 199 -8.31 -8.52 -19.15
N GLN A 200 -8.72 -7.73 -18.16
CA GLN A 200 -10.11 -7.39 -17.90
C GLN A 200 -10.21 -6.06 -17.14
N PHE A 201 -11.12 -5.18 -17.56
CA PHE A 201 -11.47 -3.99 -16.81
C PHE A 201 -12.65 -4.27 -15.89
N LEU A 202 -12.58 -3.75 -14.67
CA LEU A 202 -13.67 -3.79 -13.70
C LEU A 202 -13.82 -2.42 -13.01
N SER A 203 -15.06 -2.07 -12.68
CA SER A 203 -15.41 -0.83 -11.97
C SER A 203 -16.56 -1.05 -10.96
N ASP A 204 -16.55 -2.21 -10.31
CA ASP A 204 -17.59 -2.61 -9.36
C ASP A 204 -17.60 -1.74 -8.10
N GLY A 205 -18.73 -1.73 -7.42
CA GLY A 205 -18.94 -1.13 -6.11
C GLY A 205 -19.73 0.18 -6.16
N ASP A 206 -20.66 0.32 -5.22
CA ASP A 206 -21.43 1.54 -5.01
C ASP A 206 -20.60 2.56 -4.21
N VAL A 207 -20.14 3.61 -4.88
CA VAL A 207 -19.24 4.61 -4.29
C VAL A 207 -19.80 5.28 -3.04
N PRO A 208 -21.07 5.76 -3.01
CA PRO A 208 -21.65 6.35 -1.81
C PRO A 208 -21.62 5.40 -0.59
N THR A 209 -22.10 4.19 -0.75
CA THR A 209 -22.11 3.18 0.33
C THR A 209 -20.69 2.87 0.82
N LEU A 210 -19.74 2.67 -0.10
CA LEU A 210 -18.35 2.42 0.26
C LEU A 210 -17.71 3.60 0.99
N MET A 211 -18.04 4.84 0.61
CA MET A 211 -17.52 6.02 1.31
C MET A 211 -18.07 6.13 2.74
N ASP A 212 -19.29 5.70 3.02
CA ASP A 212 -19.82 5.66 4.39
C ASP A 212 -19.17 4.54 5.22
N GLU A 213 -18.88 3.39 4.63
CA GLU A 213 -18.06 2.34 5.26
C GLU A 213 -16.64 2.80 5.56
N ILE A 214 -16.02 3.53 4.62
CA ILE A 214 -14.68 4.14 4.79
C ILE A 214 -14.69 5.11 5.99
N LYS A 215 -15.66 6.02 6.07
CA LYS A 215 -15.80 6.96 7.21
C LYS A 215 -15.93 6.20 8.53
N THR A 216 -16.75 5.15 8.55
CA THR A 216 -16.93 4.29 9.71
C THR A 216 -15.63 3.61 10.12
N THR A 217 -14.89 3.06 9.16
CA THR A 217 -13.60 2.42 9.39
C THR A 217 -12.55 3.43 9.91
N VAL A 218 -12.48 4.62 9.32
CA VAL A 218 -11.58 5.69 9.77
C VAL A 218 -11.88 6.08 11.22
N LYS A 219 -13.16 6.13 11.61
CA LYS A 219 -13.55 6.40 12.99
C LYS A 219 -13.14 5.27 13.94
N ARG A 220 -13.26 4.01 13.52
CA ARG A 220 -12.77 2.84 14.27
C ARG A 220 -11.26 2.88 14.43
N MET A 221 -10.51 3.22 13.37
CA MET A 221 -9.06 3.40 13.43
C MET A 221 -8.67 4.48 14.46
N ASP A 222 -9.35 5.62 14.45
CA ASP A 222 -9.09 6.70 15.42
C ASP A 222 -9.38 6.27 16.86
N THR A 223 -10.51 5.62 17.08
CA THR A 223 -10.87 5.07 18.40
C THR A 223 -9.81 4.07 18.87
N PHE A 224 -9.41 3.12 18.01
CA PHE A 224 -8.38 2.14 18.32
C PHE A 224 -7.05 2.81 18.70
N CYS A 225 -6.57 3.76 17.88
CA CYS A 225 -5.35 4.50 18.16
C CYS A 225 -5.44 5.41 19.41
N SER A 226 -6.65 5.79 19.82
CA SER A 226 -6.86 6.58 21.05
C SER A 226 -6.82 5.74 22.31
N LEU A 227 -7.22 4.47 22.23
CA LEU A 227 -7.34 3.58 23.38
C LEU A 227 -5.99 3.05 23.88
N MET A 228 -5.01 2.92 23.01
CA MET A 228 -3.74 2.29 23.37
C MET A 228 -2.56 2.82 22.52
N SER A 229 -1.35 2.73 23.06
CA SER A 229 -0.14 2.94 22.30
C SER A 229 0.12 1.75 21.35
N PRO A 230 0.99 1.90 20.32
CA PRO A 230 1.38 0.78 19.46
C PRO A 230 1.94 -0.41 20.23
N GLU A 231 2.74 -0.16 21.26
CA GLU A 231 3.31 -1.22 22.11
C GLU A 231 2.21 -1.93 22.92
N GLN A 232 1.27 -1.18 23.48
CA GLN A 232 0.13 -1.76 24.18
C GLN A 232 -0.75 -2.58 23.24
N ALA A 233 -0.97 -2.11 22.01
CA ALA A 233 -1.68 -2.85 20.99
C ALA A 233 -0.96 -4.16 20.63
N ALA A 234 0.36 -4.12 20.44
CA ALA A 234 1.16 -5.31 20.17
C ALA A 234 1.17 -6.31 21.33
N MET A 235 1.10 -5.83 22.58
CA MET A 235 0.98 -6.71 23.74
C MET A 235 -0.40 -7.36 23.88
N SER A 236 -1.45 -6.70 23.37
CA SER A 236 -2.84 -7.09 23.60
C SER A 236 -3.44 -7.93 22.48
N ILE A 237 -2.92 -7.81 21.27
CA ILE A 237 -3.47 -8.45 20.07
C ILE A 237 -2.47 -9.48 19.55
N PRO A 238 -2.77 -10.79 19.61
CA PRO A 238 -1.87 -11.83 19.12
C PRO A 238 -1.82 -11.81 17.58
N ILE A 239 -0.67 -12.20 17.03
CA ILE A 239 -0.53 -12.50 15.61
C ILE A 239 -1.03 -13.91 15.29
N ASN A 240 -1.49 -14.12 14.04
CA ASN A 240 -1.61 -15.45 13.47
C ASN A 240 -0.43 -15.70 12.52
N PRO A 241 0.60 -16.47 12.94
CA PRO A 241 1.81 -16.68 12.14
C PRO A 241 1.53 -17.34 10.77
N GLU A 242 0.42 -18.09 10.65
CA GLU A 242 0.05 -18.79 9.42
C GLU A 242 -0.77 -17.91 8.46
N SER A 243 -1.16 -16.72 8.88
CA SER A 243 -1.93 -15.82 8.00
C SER A 243 -1.09 -15.31 6.83
N PHE A 244 -1.76 -14.89 5.77
CA PHE A 244 -1.12 -14.30 4.59
C PHE A 244 -0.15 -13.16 4.93
N TYR A 245 -0.46 -12.35 5.96
CA TYR A 245 0.34 -11.19 6.34
C TYR A 245 1.58 -11.55 7.15
N TRP A 246 1.59 -12.69 7.86
CA TRP A 246 2.65 -13.05 8.80
C TRP A 246 3.47 -14.27 8.36
N ARG A 247 2.90 -15.12 7.54
CA ARG A 247 3.62 -16.24 6.95
C ARG A 247 4.87 -15.72 6.24
N ASP A 248 5.98 -16.33 6.47
CA ASP A 248 7.31 -15.96 5.93
C ASP A 248 7.90 -14.63 6.47
N GLN A 249 7.25 -13.99 7.44
CA GLN A 249 7.70 -12.74 8.07
C GLN A 249 8.36 -12.96 9.44
N TYR A 250 9.26 -13.92 9.55
CA TYR A 250 9.87 -14.37 10.83
C TYR A 250 10.52 -13.24 11.64
N THR A 251 11.20 -12.31 10.98
CA THR A 251 11.81 -11.14 11.65
C THR A 251 10.74 -10.23 12.26
N LEU A 252 9.65 -9.96 11.54
CA LEU A 252 8.56 -9.14 12.06
C LEU A 252 7.79 -9.84 13.18
N GLN A 253 7.54 -11.16 13.05
CA GLN A 253 6.95 -11.98 14.12
C GLN A 253 7.78 -11.86 15.41
N ARG A 254 9.11 -11.99 15.31
CA ARG A 254 10.01 -11.82 16.44
C ARG A 254 9.92 -10.42 17.04
N ILE A 255 10.00 -9.37 16.22
CA ILE A 255 9.91 -7.98 16.68
C ILE A 255 8.57 -7.72 17.37
N TYR A 256 7.46 -8.21 16.81
CA TYR A 256 6.13 -8.06 17.40
C TYR A 256 6.07 -8.74 18.77
N ASN A 257 6.52 -9.98 18.86
CA ASN A 257 6.51 -10.75 20.11
C ASN A 257 7.48 -10.19 21.15
N GLU A 258 8.54 -9.48 20.75
CA GLU A 258 9.44 -8.79 21.69
C GLU A 258 8.75 -7.62 22.42
N GLN A 259 7.70 -7.03 21.86
CA GLN A 259 6.92 -5.99 22.54
C GLN A 259 6.17 -6.55 23.77
N THR A 260 5.90 -7.85 23.80
CA THR A 260 5.21 -8.50 24.94
C THR A 260 6.14 -8.77 26.13
N LYS A 261 7.46 -8.64 25.96
CA LYS A 261 8.44 -8.89 27.04
C LYS A 261 8.52 -7.69 27.97
N PRO A 262 8.53 -7.88 29.31
CA PRO A 262 8.72 -6.78 30.24
C PRO A 262 10.07 -6.09 29.96
N LYS A 263 10.04 -4.77 29.78
CA LYS A 263 11.24 -3.96 29.62
C LYS A 263 12.06 -4.06 30.90
N THR A 264 13.06 -4.94 30.93
CA THR A 264 14.05 -4.98 32.01
C THR A 264 14.74 -3.62 32.05
N LYS A 265 14.55 -2.87 33.16
CA LYS A 265 15.27 -1.61 33.40
C LYS A 265 16.76 -1.91 33.28
N ARG A 266 17.43 -1.42 32.23
CA ARG A 266 18.88 -1.42 32.15
C ARG A 266 19.37 -0.69 33.39
N LYS A 267 19.98 -1.43 34.35
CA LYS A 267 20.73 -0.81 35.43
C LYS A 267 21.86 -0.01 34.81
N THR A 268 21.74 1.30 34.81
CA THR A 268 22.85 2.21 34.52
C THR A 268 23.94 1.90 35.57
N LYS A 269 25.01 1.23 35.17
CA LYS A 269 26.18 1.13 36.00
C LYS A 269 26.78 2.53 36.10
N THR A 270 26.47 3.24 37.17
CA THR A 270 27.19 4.43 37.60
C THR A 270 28.59 3.99 37.93
N LYS A 271 29.58 4.28 37.08
CA LYS A 271 30.98 4.16 37.41
C LYS A 271 31.25 5.25 38.45
N THR A 272 31.33 4.85 39.71
CA THR A 272 31.94 5.65 40.77
C THR A 272 33.42 5.76 40.43
N LEU A 273 33.85 6.93 39.96
CA LEU A 273 35.29 7.27 39.93
C LEU A 273 35.72 7.50 41.36
N GLU A 274 36.30 6.49 41.97
CA GLU A 274 37.13 6.69 43.18
C GLU A 274 38.30 7.54 42.77
N LYS A 275 38.38 8.72 43.39
CA LYS A 275 39.57 9.53 43.41
C LYS A 275 40.65 8.76 44.19
N MET A 276 41.72 8.44 43.49
CA MET A 276 42.99 8.12 44.16
C MET A 276 43.72 9.42 44.35
N GLU A 277 43.94 9.77 45.63
CA GLU A 277 44.95 10.71 46.11
C GLU A 277 46.35 10.17 45.85
#